data_ccf3a659f37e7090fd7977b0d7dfc4ad
#
_entry.id   ccf3a659f37e7090fd7977b0d7dfc4ad
#
_cell.length_a   1.000
_cell.length_b   1.000
_cell.length_c   1.000
_cell.angle_alpha   90.00
_cell.angle_beta   90.00
_cell.angle_gamma   90.00
#
_symmetry.space_group_name_H-M   'P 1'
#
loop_
_entity.id
_entity.type
_entity.pdbx_description
1 polymer ?
#
loop_
_entity_poly.entity_id
_entity_poly.type
_entity_poly.pdbx_seq_one_letter_code
_entity_poly.pdbx_strand_id
1 'polypeptide(L)'
;MKPLFVTATDTDIGKTYVCAGLAYALKKMDIDVGIMKPFACGAKQKIGFSSNDLTILANAAMVDDAEDIINPFFFPIPASPYTAAKNLGVKIDVKHVMECFRKLDEIHDIVLVEGIGGIMTPILKDYAIIDLIKDLMANTIIVTSSKIGTVNHTVLTLSLIHI
;
A
#
# COMPACT_ATOMS: atom_id res chain seq x y z
N MET A 1 -7.14 13.37 9.48
CA MET A 1 -6.94 12.27 10.48
C MET A 1 -5.55 11.64 10.27
N LYS A 2 -5.05 10.77 11.20
CA LYS A 2 -3.82 10.02 10.91
C LYS A 2 -4.07 9.00 9.78
N PRO A 3 -3.15 8.84 8.82
CA PRO A 3 -3.32 7.87 7.76
C PRO A 3 -3.37 6.43 8.30
N LEU A 4 -4.03 5.55 7.57
CA LEU A 4 -4.07 4.12 7.86
C LEU A 4 -3.24 3.37 6.82
N PHE A 5 -2.25 2.63 7.29
CA PHE A 5 -1.42 1.79 6.43
C PHE A 5 -1.86 0.33 6.54
N VAL A 6 -2.32 -0.25 5.46
CA VAL A 6 -2.73 -1.65 5.39
C VAL A 6 -1.54 -2.49 4.91
N THR A 7 -0.92 -3.20 5.84
CA THR A 7 0.13 -4.18 5.56
C THR A 7 -0.40 -5.60 5.74
N ALA A 8 0.45 -6.58 5.55
CA ALA A 8 0.07 -7.97 5.73
C ALA A 8 1.23 -8.83 6.23
N THR A 9 0.89 -10.02 6.69
CA THR A 9 1.90 -11.02 7.08
C THR A 9 2.57 -11.68 5.88
N ASP A 10 1.97 -11.59 4.67
CA ASP A 10 2.52 -12.14 3.43
C ASP A 10 1.83 -11.53 2.20
N THR A 11 2.22 -12.01 1.01
CA THR A 11 1.60 -11.70 -0.28
C THR A 11 0.31 -12.51 -0.46
N ASP A 12 -0.62 -12.00 -1.27
CA ASP A 12 -1.87 -12.66 -1.69
C ASP A 12 -2.81 -13.14 -0.57
N ILE A 13 -2.78 -12.50 0.59
CA ILE A 13 -3.67 -12.81 1.72
C ILE A 13 -4.86 -11.86 1.86
N GLY A 14 -5.13 -11.02 0.84
CA GLY A 14 -6.34 -10.21 0.76
C GLY A 14 -6.21 -8.77 1.22
N LYS A 15 -4.99 -8.17 1.26
CA LYS A 15 -4.78 -6.74 1.59
C LYS A 15 -5.74 -5.82 0.84
N THR A 16 -5.78 -5.95 -0.49
CA THR A 16 -6.58 -5.11 -1.37
C THR A 16 -8.07 -5.18 -1.03
N TYR A 17 -8.58 -6.36 -0.76
CA TYR A 17 -10.00 -6.52 -0.39
C TYR A 17 -10.31 -5.91 0.97
N VAL A 18 -9.41 -6.06 1.95
CA VAL A 18 -9.59 -5.43 3.28
C VAL A 18 -9.49 -3.91 3.15
N CYS A 19 -8.52 -3.40 2.42
CA CYS A 19 -8.35 -1.96 2.19
C CYS A 19 -9.57 -1.37 1.46
N ALA A 20 -10.05 -2.02 0.40
CA ALA A 20 -11.26 -1.61 -0.32
C ALA A 20 -12.52 -1.65 0.56
N GLY A 21 -12.68 -2.69 1.38
CA GLY A 21 -13.78 -2.79 2.33
C GLY A 21 -13.77 -1.66 3.35
N LEU A 22 -12.60 -1.29 3.87
CA LEU A 22 -12.44 -0.15 4.77
C LEU A 22 -12.76 1.18 4.07
N ALA A 23 -12.22 1.39 2.86
CA ALA A 23 -12.52 2.58 2.06
C ALA A 23 -14.02 2.76 1.85
N TYR A 24 -14.69 1.69 1.41
CA TYR A 24 -16.13 1.70 1.21
C TYR A 24 -16.92 1.96 2.51
N ALA A 25 -16.52 1.34 3.62
CA ALA A 25 -17.19 1.54 4.92
C ALA A 25 -17.04 2.98 5.42
N LEU A 26 -15.85 3.56 5.32
CA LEU A 26 -15.60 4.96 5.69
C LEU A 26 -16.39 5.93 4.80
N LYS A 27 -16.43 5.66 3.49
CA LYS A 27 -17.23 6.46 2.55
C LYS A 27 -18.73 6.43 2.88
N LYS A 28 -19.26 5.28 3.36
CA LYS A 28 -20.63 5.15 3.84
C LYS A 28 -20.93 5.91 5.13
N MET A 29 -19.88 6.33 5.84
CA MET A 29 -19.95 7.18 7.03
C MET A 29 -19.73 8.67 6.69
N ASP A 30 -19.84 9.03 5.41
CA ASP A 30 -19.62 10.38 4.88
C ASP A 30 -18.20 10.93 5.16
N ILE A 31 -17.21 10.03 5.31
CA ILE A 31 -15.79 10.39 5.44
C ILE A 31 -15.18 10.42 4.03
N ASP A 32 -14.50 11.49 3.69
CA ASP A 32 -13.77 11.57 2.42
C ASP A 32 -12.44 10.83 2.50
N VAL A 33 -12.30 9.78 1.66
CA VAL A 33 -11.21 8.80 1.75
C VAL A 33 -10.35 8.88 0.51
N GLY A 34 -9.12 9.35 0.67
CA GLY A 34 -8.06 9.16 -0.32
C GLY A 34 -7.48 7.76 -0.26
N ILE A 35 -7.05 7.24 -1.38
CA ILE A 35 -6.32 5.95 -1.46
C ILE A 35 -4.93 6.15 -2.01
N MET A 36 -3.98 5.33 -1.54
CA MET A 36 -2.63 5.29 -2.09
C MET A 36 -2.12 3.86 -2.12
N LYS A 37 -1.54 3.45 -3.24
CA LYS A 37 -0.74 2.23 -3.38
C LYS A 37 0.63 2.63 -3.91
N PRO A 38 1.58 2.97 -3.03
CA PRO A 38 2.87 3.56 -3.43
C PRO A 38 3.63 2.73 -4.45
N PHE A 39 3.50 1.40 -4.34
CA PHE A 39 4.16 0.43 -5.20
C PHE A 39 3.16 -0.62 -5.68
N ALA A 40 3.08 -0.83 -6.99
CA ALA A 40 2.37 -1.94 -7.61
C ALA A 40 3.36 -2.76 -8.43
N CYS A 41 3.43 -4.07 -8.18
CA CYS A 41 4.35 -4.99 -8.85
C CYS A 41 3.61 -6.20 -9.40
N GLY A 42 4.08 -6.74 -10.55
CA GLY A 42 3.55 -7.96 -11.14
C GLY A 42 2.19 -7.84 -11.83
N ALA A 43 1.66 -6.65 -11.94
CA ALA A 43 0.40 -6.41 -12.61
C ALA A 43 0.58 -6.33 -14.13
N LYS A 44 -0.34 -6.93 -14.88
CA LYS A 44 -0.44 -6.66 -16.31
C LYS A 44 -1.17 -5.33 -16.50
N GLN A 45 -0.57 -4.42 -17.26
CA GLN A 45 -1.20 -3.15 -17.60
C GLN A 45 -2.53 -3.41 -18.33
N LYS A 46 -3.60 -2.80 -17.85
CA LYS A 46 -4.94 -2.82 -18.45
C LYS A 46 -5.35 -1.39 -18.83
N ILE A 47 -6.43 -1.27 -19.58
CA ILE A 47 -7.05 0.04 -19.88
C ILE A 47 -7.58 0.60 -18.53
N GLY A 48 -7.24 1.84 -18.20
CA GLY A 48 -7.50 2.49 -16.92
C GLY A 48 -6.27 2.45 -16.01
N PHE A 49 -6.47 2.17 -14.72
CA PHE A 49 -5.36 2.07 -13.77
C PHE A 49 -4.39 0.94 -14.13
N SER A 50 -3.10 1.18 -13.89
CA SER A 50 -1.99 0.26 -14.23
C SER A 50 -2.11 -1.09 -13.55
N SER A 51 -2.76 -1.18 -12.40
CA SER A 51 -3.01 -2.44 -11.70
C SER A 51 -4.49 -2.66 -11.36
N ASN A 52 -4.89 -3.93 -11.30
CA ASN A 52 -6.23 -4.32 -10.89
C ASN A 52 -6.56 -3.90 -9.44
N ASP A 53 -5.55 -3.91 -8.57
CA ASP A 53 -5.69 -3.48 -7.17
C ASP A 53 -6.10 -2.02 -7.09
N LEU A 54 -5.46 -1.14 -7.89
CA LEU A 54 -5.80 0.29 -7.94
C LEU A 54 -7.24 0.50 -8.40
N THR A 55 -7.69 -0.23 -9.41
CA THR A 55 -9.08 -0.16 -9.88
C THR A 55 -10.06 -0.55 -8.76
N ILE A 56 -9.77 -1.60 -8.00
CA ILE A 56 -10.59 -2.04 -6.88
C ILE A 56 -10.64 -0.97 -5.79
N LEU A 57 -9.49 -0.39 -5.43
CA LEU A 57 -9.39 0.62 -4.38
C LEU A 57 -10.09 1.92 -4.77
N ALA A 58 -9.84 2.45 -5.98
CA ALA A 58 -10.44 3.69 -6.47
C ALA A 58 -11.97 3.58 -6.56
N ASN A 59 -12.48 2.46 -7.07
CA ASN A 59 -13.91 2.20 -7.12
C ASN A 59 -14.53 2.12 -5.71
N ALA A 60 -13.87 1.50 -4.75
CA ALA A 60 -14.37 1.38 -3.39
C ALA A 60 -14.40 2.72 -2.64
N ALA A 61 -13.39 3.56 -2.83
CA ALA A 61 -13.30 4.89 -2.27
C ALA A 61 -14.12 5.93 -3.06
N MET A 62 -14.56 5.61 -4.29
CA MET A 62 -15.25 6.53 -5.20
C MET A 62 -14.41 7.80 -5.48
N VAL A 63 -13.11 7.62 -5.74
CA VAL A 63 -12.17 8.70 -6.05
C VAL A 63 -11.69 8.60 -7.49
N ASP A 64 -11.33 9.75 -8.04
CA ASP A 64 -10.79 9.93 -9.39
C ASP A 64 -9.44 10.68 -9.39
N ASP A 65 -8.72 10.60 -8.27
CA ASP A 65 -7.39 11.18 -8.15
C ASP A 65 -6.45 10.66 -9.24
N ALA A 66 -5.48 11.51 -9.62
CA ALA A 66 -4.54 11.19 -10.68
C ALA A 66 -3.72 9.92 -10.34
N GLU A 67 -3.62 9.02 -11.32
CA GLU A 67 -2.97 7.71 -11.11
C GLU A 67 -1.53 7.82 -10.64
N ASP A 68 -0.77 8.79 -11.14
CA ASP A 68 0.63 9.05 -10.78
C ASP A 68 0.79 9.53 -9.33
N ILE A 69 -0.28 10.07 -8.72
CA ILE A 69 -0.31 10.43 -7.30
C ILE A 69 -0.71 9.22 -6.45
N ILE A 70 -1.72 8.46 -6.87
CA ILE A 70 -2.19 7.27 -6.16
C ILE A 70 -1.13 6.15 -6.21
N ASN A 71 -0.46 5.98 -7.37
CA ASN A 71 0.53 4.93 -7.59
C ASN A 71 1.81 5.48 -8.24
N PRO A 72 2.68 6.14 -7.50
CA PRO A 72 3.90 6.73 -8.03
C PRO A 72 4.89 5.71 -8.64
N PHE A 73 4.82 4.43 -8.25
CA PHE A 73 5.70 3.40 -8.82
C PHE A 73 4.93 2.15 -9.23
N PHE A 74 4.86 1.93 -10.53
CA PHE A 74 4.35 0.71 -11.14
C PHE A 74 5.48 -0.10 -11.78
N PHE A 75 5.55 -1.39 -11.45
CA PHE A 75 6.52 -2.33 -12.03
C PHE A 75 5.80 -3.56 -12.61
N PRO A 76 5.99 -3.90 -13.88
CA PRO A 76 5.35 -5.08 -14.48
C PRO A 76 5.96 -6.41 -14.01
N ILE A 77 7.06 -6.38 -13.26
CA ILE A 77 7.78 -7.55 -12.77
C ILE A 77 7.17 -8.01 -11.43
N PRO A 78 6.81 -9.30 -11.27
CA PRO A 78 6.30 -9.84 -10.01
C PRO A 78 7.46 -10.10 -9.01
N ALA A 79 7.95 -9.02 -8.42
CA ALA A 79 9.04 -9.04 -7.44
C ALA A 79 8.84 -7.90 -6.44
N SER A 80 9.70 -7.84 -5.39
CA SER A 80 9.72 -6.68 -4.51
C SER A 80 10.05 -5.39 -5.29
N PRO A 81 9.60 -4.21 -4.84
CA PRO A 81 9.93 -2.94 -5.49
C PRO A 81 11.43 -2.78 -5.74
N TYR A 82 12.27 -3.11 -4.74
CA TYR A 82 13.74 -3.07 -4.87
C TYR A 82 14.24 -3.93 -6.03
N THR A 83 13.79 -5.19 -6.09
CA THR A 83 14.23 -6.13 -7.14
C THR A 83 13.71 -5.71 -8.51
N ALA A 84 12.45 -5.32 -8.59
CA ALA A 84 11.83 -4.89 -9.84
C ALA A 84 12.50 -3.63 -10.41
N ALA A 85 12.72 -2.63 -9.56
CA ALA A 85 13.39 -1.38 -9.92
C ALA A 85 14.84 -1.63 -10.39
N LYS A 86 15.59 -2.47 -9.65
CA LYS A 86 16.97 -2.86 -10.03
C LYS A 86 17.02 -3.52 -11.39
N ASN A 87 16.10 -4.45 -11.68
CA ASN A 87 16.05 -5.17 -12.95
C ASN A 87 15.68 -4.28 -14.14
N LEU A 88 14.89 -3.23 -13.88
CA LEU A 88 14.43 -2.28 -14.91
C LEU A 88 15.34 -1.04 -15.01
N GLY A 89 16.36 -0.91 -14.18
CA GLY A 89 17.21 0.29 -14.12
C GLY A 89 16.47 1.55 -13.64
N VAL A 90 15.35 1.38 -12.94
CA VAL A 90 14.55 2.48 -12.40
C VAL A 90 15.05 2.83 -11.00
N LYS A 91 15.19 4.11 -10.71
CA LYS A 91 15.53 4.60 -9.37
C LYS A 91 14.24 4.92 -8.61
N ILE A 92 14.01 4.24 -7.48
CA ILE A 92 12.93 4.58 -6.55
C ILE A 92 13.35 5.83 -5.75
N ASP A 93 12.50 6.84 -5.76
CA ASP A 93 12.62 8.03 -4.92
C ASP A 93 11.52 8.04 -3.86
N VAL A 94 11.89 7.76 -2.61
CA VAL A 94 10.95 7.75 -1.48
C VAL A 94 10.40 9.16 -1.20
N LYS A 95 11.18 10.23 -1.49
CA LYS A 95 10.68 11.60 -1.34
C LYS A 95 9.49 11.87 -2.26
N HIS A 96 9.55 11.37 -3.49
CA HIS A 96 8.43 11.46 -4.42
C HIS A 96 7.16 10.73 -3.87
N VAL A 97 7.33 9.56 -3.26
CA VAL A 97 6.23 8.86 -2.58
C VAL A 97 5.62 9.73 -1.48
N MET A 98 6.46 10.36 -0.66
CA MET A 98 6.02 11.24 0.43
C MET A 98 5.33 12.52 -0.09
N GLU A 99 5.75 13.04 -1.22
CA GLU A 99 5.11 14.19 -1.88
C GLU A 99 3.73 13.83 -2.42
N CYS A 100 3.60 12.68 -3.07
CA CYS A 100 2.31 12.16 -3.53
C CYS A 100 1.36 11.92 -2.34
N PHE A 101 1.86 11.32 -1.27
CA PHE A 101 1.06 11.12 -0.04
C PHE A 101 0.56 12.45 0.53
N ARG A 102 1.43 13.46 0.66
CA ARG A 102 1.02 14.78 1.20
C ARG A 102 -0.07 15.44 0.37
N LYS A 103 -0.01 15.33 -0.96
CA LYS A 103 -1.07 15.86 -1.84
C LYS A 103 -2.43 15.20 -1.55
N LEU A 104 -2.46 13.89 -1.32
CA LEU A 104 -3.68 13.18 -0.96
C LEU A 104 -4.17 13.55 0.45
N ASP A 105 -3.26 13.67 1.41
CA ASP A 105 -3.57 14.03 2.80
C ASP A 105 -4.11 15.45 2.95
N GLU A 106 -3.75 16.36 2.02
CA GLU A 106 -4.26 17.75 1.97
C GLU A 106 -5.70 17.85 1.46
N ILE A 107 -6.16 16.91 0.64
CA ILE A 107 -7.48 17.00 -0.01
C ILE A 107 -8.50 16.02 0.54
N HIS A 108 -8.10 15.04 1.34
CA HIS A 108 -8.97 14.04 1.93
C HIS A 108 -8.96 14.07 3.46
N ASP A 109 -10.06 13.64 4.09
CA ASP A 109 -10.16 13.53 5.55
C ASP A 109 -9.23 12.47 6.12
N ILE A 110 -9.00 11.38 5.36
CA ILE A 110 -8.11 10.28 5.69
C ILE A 110 -7.55 9.63 4.43
N VAL A 111 -6.29 9.22 4.49
CA VAL A 111 -5.66 8.43 3.41
C VAL A 111 -5.46 7.00 3.85
N LEU A 112 -5.97 6.05 3.06
CA LEU A 112 -5.68 4.62 3.18
C LEU A 112 -4.50 4.28 2.27
N VAL A 113 -3.40 3.84 2.86
CA VAL A 113 -2.20 3.42 2.13
C VAL A 113 -2.11 1.91 2.10
N GLU A 114 -2.19 1.29 0.93
CA GLU A 114 -1.99 -0.15 0.77
C GLU A 114 -0.51 -0.46 0.51
N GLY A 115 0.10 -1.23 1.40
CA GLY A 115 1.44 -1.76 1.22
C GLY A 115 1.53 -2.89 0.18
N ILE A 116 2.76 -3.33 -0.09
CA ILE A 116 3.04 -4.46 -0.97
C ILE A 116 3.77 -5.57 -0.20
N GLY A 117 3.40 -6.83 -0.43
CA GLY A 117 3.98 -7.97 0.30
C GLY A 117 3.75 -7.88 1.80
N GLY A 118 4.74 -8.25 2.58
CA GLY A 118 4.77 -8.14 4.04
C GLY A 118 5.54 -6.91 4.51
N ILE A 119 5.59 -6.72 5.85
CA ILE A 119 6.18 -5.53 6.48
C ILE A 119 7.68 -5.34 6.21
N MET A 120 8.41 -6.43 5.95
CA MET A 120 9.84 -6.41 5.62
C MET A 120 10.12 -6.44 4.11
N THR A 121 9.11 -6.26 3.26
CA THR A 121 9.31 -6.19 1.80
C THR A 121 10.21 -5.00 1.46
N PRO A 122 11.37 -5.23 0.78
CA PRO A 122 12.34 -4.19 0.52
C PRO A 122 11.87 -3.24 -0.60
N ILE A 123 11.95 -1.95 -0.33
CA ILE A 123 11.75 -0.84 -1.27
C ILE A 123 13.11 -0.39 -1.83
N LEU A 124 14.09 -0.23 -0.93
CA LEU A 124 15.50 0.01 -1.26
C LEU A 124 16.36 -1.04 -0.54
N LYS A 125 17.67 -0.99 -0.73
CA LYS A 125 18.61 -1.92 -0.08
C LYS A 125 18.45 -1.92 1.45
N ASP A 126 18.31 -0.73 2.05
CA ASP A 126 18.25 -0.54 3.50
C ASP A 126 16.96 0.21 3.92
N TYR A 127 15.84 -0.01 3.17
CA TYR A 127 14.55 0.64 3.40
C TYR A 127 13.42 -0.31 3.00
N ALA A 128 12.60 -0.68 3.94
CA ALA A 128 11.48 -1.62 3.77
C ALA A 128 10.13 -0.94 4.01
N ILE A 129 9.05 -1.70 3.86
CA ILE A 129 7.68 -1.22 4.13
C ILE A 129 7.54 -0.67 5.55
N ILE A 130 8.19 -1.27 6.54
CA ILE A 130 8.15 -0.78 7.93
C ILE A 130 8.71 0.64 8.05
N ASP A 131 9.74 0.98 7.27
CA ASP A 131 10.33 2.32 7.30
C ASP A 131 9.40 3.34 6.65
N LEU A 132 8.73 2.98 5.56
CA LEU A 132 7.69 3.81 4.96
C LEU A 132 6.52 4.07 5.92
N ILE A 133 6.08 3.06 6.67
CA ILE A 133 5.04 3.22 7.71
C ILE A 133 5.46 4.24 8.77
N LYS A 134 6.72 4.17 9.22
CA LYS A 134 7.29 5.13 10.18
C LYS A 134 7.34 6.55 9.61
N ASP A 135 7.84 6.71 8.39
CA ASP A 135 7.94 8.02 7.72
C ASP A 135 6.57 8.67 7.51
N LEU A 136 5.55 7.87 7.18
CA LEU A 136 4.16 8.32 7.07
C LEU A 136 3.49 8.59 8.42
N MET A 137 4.11 8.19 9.53
CA MET A 137 3.50 8.23 10.89
C MET A 137 2.11 7.57 10.93
N ALA A 138 1.91 6.53 10.12
CA ALA A 138 0.63 5.90 9.90
C ALA A 138 0.26 4.90 11.01
N ASN A 139 -1.02 4.86 11.35
CA ASN A 139 -1.55 3.72 12.10
C ASN A 139 -1.59 2.48 11.21
N THR A 140 -1.24 1.32 11.74
CA THR A 140 -1.04 0.12 10.93
C THR A 140 -2.15 -0.91 11.17
N ILE A 141 -2.72 -1.39 10.07
CA ILE A 141 -3.63 -2.53 10.04
C ILE A 141 -2.87 -3.71 9.44
N ILE A 142 -2.86 -4.84 10.14
CA ILE A 142 -2.20 -6.07 9.68
C ILE A 142 -3.25 -7.06 9.20
N VAL A 143 -3.20 -7.37 7.91
CA VAL A 143 -4.01 -8.44 7.33
C VAL A 143 -3.27 -9.76 7.44
N THR A 144 -3.93 -10.78 7.95
CA THR A 144 -3.38 -12.13 8.10
C THR A 144 -4.34 -13.17 7.54
N SER A 145 -3.82 -14.34 7.19
CA SER A 145 -4.64 -15.46 6.70
C SER A 145 -5.16 -16.31 7.84
N SER A 146 -6.21 -17.10 7.62
CA SER A 146 -6.71 -18.10 8.56
C SER A 146 -6.06 -19.50 8.41
N LYS A 147 -4.94 -19.58 7.65
CA LYS A 147 -4.23 -20.84 7.39
C LYS A 147 -3.31 -21.22 8.54
N ILE A 148 -2.92 -22.51 8.62
CA ILE A 148 -1.88 -22.98 9.54
C ILE A 148 -0.60 -22.15 9.35
N GLY A 149 0.03 -21.74 10.46
CA GLY A 149 1.19 -20.83 10.46
C GLY A 149 0.84 -19.36 10.70
N THR A 150 -0.44 -18.97 10.65
CA THR A 150 -0.87 -17.57 10.83
C THR A 150 -0.41 -16.98 12.17
N VAL A 151 -0.46 -17.75 13.25
CA VAL A 151 -0.02 -17.30 14.60
C VAL A 151 1.45 -16.90 14.56
N ASN A 152 2.31 -17.77 14.01
CA ASN A 152 3.74 -17.48 13.85
C ASN A 152 3.98 -16.22 13.01
N HIS A 153 3.37 -16.13 11.83
CA HIS A 153 3.56 -14.99 10.92
C HIS A 153 3.05 -13.68 11.54
N THR A 154 1.92 -13.73 12.23
CA THR A 154 1.34 -12.56 12.89
C THR A 154 2.21 -12.09 14.07
N VAL A 155 2.69 -13.00 14.91
CA VAL A 155 3.56 -12.66 16.05
C VAL A 155 4.87 -12.07 15.56
N LEU A 156 5.50 -12.64 14.53
CA LEU A 156 6.72 -12.08 13.93
C LEU A 156 6.49 -10.67 13.38
N THR A 157 5.38 -10.44 12.67
CA THR A 157 5.03 -9.12 12.13
C THR A 157 4.80 -8.10 13.25
N LEU A 158 4.05 -8.48 14.30
CA LEU A 158 3.80 -7.63 15.47
C LEU A 158 5.08 -7.32 16.25
N SER A 159 5.98 -8.29 16.38
CA SER A 159 7.26 -8.08 17.07
C SER A 159 8.08 -6.98 16.39
N LEU A 160 8.09 -6.93 15.07
CA LEU A 160 8.81 -5.90 14.31
C LEU A 160 8.20 -4.50 14.51
N ILE A 161 6.88 -4.40 14.61
CA ILE A 161 6.20 -3.11 14.82
C ILE A 161 6.49 -2.55 16.21
N HIS A 162 6.66 -3.42 17.20
CA HIS A 162 6.88 -3.02 18.60
C HIS A 162 8.35 -2.86 18.99
N ILE A 163 9.28 -3.21 18.12
CA ILE A 163 10.70 -2.93 18.30
C ILE A 163 11.01 -1.50 17.87
#